data_ed29889c5814d9e9894f3a81dec908bd
#
_entry.id   ed29889c5814d9e9894f3a81dec908bd
#
_cell.length_a   1.000
_cell.length_b   1.000
_cell.length_c   1.000
_cell.angle_alpha   90.00
_cell.angle_beta   90.00
_cell.angle_gamma   90.00
#
_symmetry.space_group_name_H-M   'P 1'
#
loop_
_entity.id
_entity.type
_entity.pdbx_description
1 polymer ?
#
loop_
_entity_poly.entity_id
_entity_poly.type
_entity_poly.pdbx_seq_one_letter_code
_entity_poly.pdbx_strand_id
1 'polypeptide(L)'
;RSEQRQGYRSGHYNRNLMTTAGEVKLHVPRLKGVTFETAIIERYRRRESSVEEALMEMYLAGVSVRRVEDITEALWGCKVSSSTIRELNKKAYEHIEQWRNRPLEGGKYPYVYVDGIYLKRNWGGEYENVAILVAIAVNEDGYREVLGAAEGMKEDKESWKEFFQWLRNRGLKGIKLIVGDKCLGMLEAAGEVFPESRYQRCV
;
A
#
# COMPACT_ATOMS: atom_id res chain seq x y z
N ARG A 1 -12.62 38.28 -36.70
CA ARG A 1 -11.98 37.79 -35.45
C ARG A 1 -12.85 38.28 -34.30
N SER A 2 -13.47 37.39 -33.50
CA SER A 2 -14.27 37.84 -32.36
C SER A 2 -13.31 38.32 -31.25
N GLU A 3 -13.61 39.44 -30.62
CA GLU A 3 -12.82 40.01 -29.52
C GLU A 3 -12.74 39.11 -28.27
N GLN A 4 -13.62 38.10 -28.20
CA GLN A 4 -13.68 37.13 -27.09
C GLN A 4 -12.74 35.91 -27.27
N ARG A 5 -12.01 35.81 -28.38
CA ARG A 5 -11.16 34.65 -28.65
C ARG A 5 -9.85 34.69 -27.89
N GLN A 6 -9.73 33.89 -26.82
CA GLN A 6 -8.56 33.84 -25.94
C GLN A 6 -7.40 32.97 -26.48
N GLY A 7 -7.66 32.10 -27.48
CA GLY A 7 -6.63 31.25 -28.05
C GLY A 7 -6.94 30.74 -29.44
N TYR A 8 -5.99 30.08 -30.09
CA TYR A 8 -6.17 29.49 -31.42
C TYR A 8 -5.51 28.13 -31.54
N ARG A 9 -6.03 27.30 -32.44
CA ARG A 9 -5.54 25.94 -32.74
C ARG A 9 -4.27 26.02 -33.58
N SER A 10 -3.22 25.32 -33.16
CA SER A 10 -1.91 25.28 -33.81
C SER A 10 -1.48 23.85 -34.15
N GLY A 11 -2.28 23.15 -34.95
CA GLY A 11 -2.02 21.78 -35.36
C GLY A 11 -2.40 20.73 -34.29
N HIS A 12 -1.85 19.53 -34.43
CA HIS A 12 -2.05 18.38 -33.55
C HIS A 12 -0.73 17.68 -33.28
N TYR A 13 -0.72 16.84 -32.25
CA TYR A 13 0.28 15.80 -32.06
C TYR A 13 -0.38 14.48 -31.73
N ASN A 14 0.29 13.40 -32.07
CA ASN A 14 -0.17 12.06 -31.74
C ASN A 14 0.43 11.62 -30.40
N ARG A 15 -0.38 10.94 -29.61
CA ARG A 15 0.00 10.35 -28.35
C ARG A 15 -0.64 8.99 -28.21
N ASN A 16 0.10 7.99 -27.74
CA ASN A 16 -0.45 6.68 -27.45
C ASN A 16 -0.99 6.67 -26.01
N LEU A 17 -2.16 6.06 -25.84
CA LEU A 17 -2.79 5.77 -24.57
C LEU A 17 -3.00 4.26 -24.49
N MET A 18 -2.47 3.64 -23.44
CA MET A 18 -2.72 2.25 -23.12
C MET A 18 -4.05 2.14 -22.37
N THR A 19 -4.95 1.30 -22.88
CA THR A 19 -6.26 1.00 -22.31
C THR A 19 -6.39 -0.50 -22.07
N THR A 20 -7.42 -0.93 -21.37
CA THR A 20 -7.76 -2.35 -21.20
C THR A 20 -8.11 -3.06 -22.51
N ALA A 21 -8.43 -2.31 -23.55
CA ALA A 21 -8.69 -2.84 -24.92
C ALA A 21 -7.45 -2.80 -25.84
N GLY A 22 -6.27 -2.42 -25.31
CA GLY A 22 -5.03 -2.27 -26.06
C GLY A 22 -4.59 -0.81 -26.22
N GLU A 23 -3.61 -0.57 -27.09
CA GLU A 23 -3.06 0.76 -27.31
C GLU A 23 -3.90 1.57 -28.31
N VAL A 24 -4.34 2.76 -27.88
CA VAL A 24 -5.13 3.70 -28.70
C VAL A 24 -4.30 4.94 -29.02
N LYS A 25 -4.31 5.32 -30.31
CA LYS A 25 -3.63 6.53 -30.80
C LYS A 25 -4.54 7.75 -30.69
N LEU A 26 -4.20 8.67 -29.80
CA LEU A 26 -4.94 9.92 -29.61
C LEU A 26 -4.38 11.04 -30.48
N HIS A 27 -5.27 11.75 -31.18
CA HIS A 27 -4.95 12.99 -31.90
C HIS A 27 -5.24 14.20 -31.01
N VAL A 28 -4.20 14.72 -30.34
CA VAL A 28 -4.37 15.81 -29.38
C VAL A 28 -4.17 17.17 -30.05
N PRO A 29 -5.15 18.09 -29.98
CA PRO A 29 -5.00 19.43 -30.55
C PRO A 29 -3.99 20.26 -29.76
N ARG A 30 -3.15 21.02 -30.46
CA ARG A 30 -2.30 22.06 -29.87
C ARG A 30 -3.03 23.37 -29.86
N LEU A 31 -3.11 24.01 -28.69
CA LEU A 31 -3.67 25.34 -28.52
C LEU A 31 -2.54 26.31 -28.16
N LYS A 32 -2.61 27.52 -28.69
CA LYS A 32 -1.76 28.67 -28.31
C LYS A 32 -2.62 29.73 -27.65
N GLY A 33 -2.10 30.33 -26.59
CA GLY A 33 -2.76 31.38 -25.80
C GLY A 33 -3.71 30.91 -24.71
N VAL A 34 -4.04 29.59 -24.66
CA VAL A 34 -4.92 29.01 -23.63
C VAL A 34 -4.40 27.64 -23.24
N THR A 35 -4.41 27.34 -21.95
CA THR A 35 -4.18 26.00 -21.43
C THR A 35 -5.49 25.22 -21.53
N PHE A 36 -5.49 24.12 -22.28
CA PHE A 36 -6.65 23.25 -22.41
C PHE A 36 -6.49 22.04 -21.48
N GLU A 37 -7.40 21.88 -20.56
CA GLU A 37 -7.53 20.69 -19.74
C GLU A 37 -8.64 19.80 -20.28
N THR A 38 -8.30 18.54 -20.53
CA THR A 38 -9.27 17.55 -21.04
C THR A 38 -10.09 17.01 -19.88
N ALA A 39 -11.43 17.01 -20.02
CA ALA A 39 -12.33 16.52 -18.97
C ALA A 39 -12.32 14.98 -18.82
N ILE A 40 -11.92 14.24 -19.87
CA ILE A 40 -12.01 12.77 -19.91
C ILE A 40 -10.66 12.10 -19.68
N ILE A 41 -9.59 12.66 -20.24
CA ILE A 41 -8.24 12.08 -20.16
C ILE A 41 -7.31 13.14 -19.60
N GLU A 42 -6.71 12.89 -18.46
CA GLU A 42 -5.73 13.80 -17.85
C GLU A 42 -4.55 14.11 -18.79
N ARG A 43 -4.10 15.34 -18.72
CA ARG A 43 -2.97 15.80 -19.53
C ARG A 43 -1.73 14.96 -19.24
N TYR A 44 -1.05 14.50 -20.28
CA TYR A 44 0.16 13.66 -20.23
C TYR A 44 -0.04 12.22 -19.72
N ARG A 45 -1.25 11.80 -19.39
CA ARG A 45 -1.51 10.43 -18.98
C ARG A 45 -1.25 9.47 -20.15
N ARG A 46 -0.44 8.45 -19.91
CA ARG A 46 -0.06 7.45 -20.93
C ARG A 46 -0.82 6.14 -20.79
N ARG A 47 -1.48 5.95 -19.65
CA ARG A 47 -2.25 4.74 -19.33
C ARG A 47 -3.58 5.11 -18.71
N GLU A 48 -4.54 4.28 -18.90
CA GLU A 48 -5.83 4.34 -18.21
C GLU A 48 -5.65 3.92 -16.73
N SER A 49 -6.48 4.44 -15.80
CA SER A 49 -6.37 4.10 -14.37
C SER A 49 -6.54 2.62 -14.11
N SER A 50 -7.51 1.99 -14.77
CA SER A 50 -7.76 0.56 -14.69
C SER A 50 -6.56 -0.31 -15.06
N VAL A 51 -5.73 0.14 -16.02
CA VAL A 51 -4.46 -0.53 -16.36
C VAL A 51 -3.45 -0.39 -15.23
N GLU A 52 -3.31 0.81 -14.65
CA GLU A 52 -2.39 1.04 -13.53
C GLU A 52 -2.80 0.24 -12.29
N GLU A 53 -4.09 0.19 -11.98
CA GLU A 53 -4.66 -0.61 -10.90
C GLU A 53 -4.40 -2.10 -11.10
N ALA A 54 -4.65 -2.63 -12.30
CA ALA A 54 -4.39 -4.03 -12.62
C ALA A 54 -2.89 -4.40 -12.47
N LEU A 55 -1.98 -3.51 -12.86
CA LEU A 55 -0.55 -3.72 -12.69
C LEU A 55 -0.13 -3.74 -11.21
N MET A 56 -0.70 -2.85 -10.39
CA MET A 56 -0.47 -2.83 -8.95
C MET A 56 -1.00 -4.10 -8.28
N GLU A 57 -2.20 -4.53 -8.63
CA GLU A 57 -2.80 -5.78 -8.12
C GLU A 57 -1.97 -7.01 -8.49
N MET A 58 -1.51 -7.13 -9.72
CA MET A 58 -0.62 -8.23 -10.13
C MET A 58 0.65 -8.26 -9.25
N TYR A 59 1.24 -7.12 -8.99
CA TYR A 59 2.44 -7.03 -8.16
C TYR A 59 2.16 -7.38 -6.70
N LEU A 60 1.09 -6.85 -6.11
CA LEU A 60 0.67 -7.14 -4.73
C LEU A 60 0.30 -8.61 -4.55
N ALA A 61 -0.23 -9.26 -5.59
CA ALA A 61 -0.47 -10.70 -5.64
C ALA A 61 0.82 -11.55 -5.78
N GLY A 62 2.01 -10.90 -5.78
CA GLY A 62 3.30 -11.58 -5.84
C GLY A 62 3.78 -11.96 -7.25
N VAL A 63 3.17 -11.44 -8.30
CA VAL A 63 3.61 -11.67 -9.67
C VAL A 63 4.94 -10.94 -9.91
N SER A 64 5.96 -11.67 -10.34
CA SER A 64 7.26 -11.06 -10.63
C SER A 64 7.18 -10.04 -11.77
N VAL A 65 8.03 -9.02 -11.74
CA VAL A 65 8.06 -7.94 -12.76
C VAL A 65 8.18 -8.50 -14.18
N ARG A 66 9.01 -9.54 -14.40
CA ARG A 66 9.11 -10.20 -15.70
C ARG A 66 7.78 -10.82 -16.14
N ARG A 67 7.11 -11.50 -15.21
CA ARG A 67 5.84 -12.16 -15.51
C ARG A 67 4.74 -11.14 -15.81
N VAL A 68 4.78 -9.96 -15.17
CA VAL A 68 3.86 -8.86 -15.50
C VAL A 68 4.06 -8.37 -16.93
N GLU A 69 5.31 -8.27 -17.41
CA GLU A 69 5.59 -7.92 -18.82
C GLU A 69 4.96 -8.92 -19.80
N ASP A 70 5.10 -10.23 -19.54
CA ASP A 70 4.52 -11.28 -20.37
C ASP A 70 2.99 -11.27 -20.34
N ILE A 71 2.39 -11.06 -19.17
CA ILE A 71 0.94 -10.99 -19.00
C ILE A 71 0.36 -9.77 -19.74
N THR A 72 1.01 -8.60 -19.63
CA THR A 72 0.54 -7.39 -20.31
C THR A 72 0.65 -7.49 -21.83
N GLU A 73 1.69 -8.16 -22.34
CA GLU A 73 1.80 -8.46 -23.77
C GLU A 73 0.67 -9.39 -24.24
N ALA A 74 0.36 -10.43 -23.47
CA ALA A 74 -0.70 -11.37 -23.80
C ALA A 74 -2.10 -10.76 -23.73
N LEU A 75 -2.38 -9.90 -22.71
CA LEU A 75 -3.71 -9.32 -22.50
C LEU A 75 -3.96 -8.08 -23.34
N TRP A 76 -2.96 -7.23 -23.53
CA TRP A 76 -3.13 -5.89 -24.14
C TRP A 76 -2.28 -5.66 -25.39
N GLY A 77 -1.51 -6.69 -25.81
CA GLY A 77 -0.65 -6.61 -26.99
C GLY A 77 0.54 -5.65 -26.85
N CYS A 78 0.88 -5.24 -25.63
CA CYS A 78 1.97 -4.31 -25.37
C CYS A 78 2.71 -4.62 -24.07
N LYS A 79 4.04 -4.52 -24.09
CA LYS A 79 4.88 -4.71 -22.91
C LYS A 79 4.90 -3.47 -22.02
N VAL A 80 4.66 -3.67 -20.75
CA VAL A 80 4.89 -2.64 -19.74
C VAL A 80 6.31 -2.76 -19.23
N SER A 81 7.09 -1.68 -19.33
CA SER A 81 8.49 -1.71 -18.90
C SER A 81 8.63 -1.91 -17.39
N SER A 82 9.72 -2.56 -16.98
CA SER A 82 10.07 -2.76 -15.56
C SER A 82 10.20 -1.45 -14.78
N SER A 83 10.63 -0.35 -15.44
CA SER A 83 10.67 0.98 -14.83
C SER A 83 9.27 1.50 -14.47
N THR A 84 8.28 1.25 -15.32
CA THR A 84 6.89 1.59 -15.06
C THR A 84 6.34 0.85 -13.84
N ILE A 85 6.61 -0.44 -13.75
CA ILE A 85 6.16 -1.26 -12.61
C ILE A 85 6.81 -0.74 -11.31
N ARG A 86 8.09 -0.34 -11.34
CA ARG A 86 8.75 0.27 -10.17
C ARG A 86 8.11 1.60 -9.76
N GLU A 87 7.73 2.45 -10.71
CA GLU A 87 7.03 3.71 -10.40
C GLU A 87 5.67 3.47 -9.77
N LEU A 88 4.91 2.49 -10.29
CA LEU A 88 3.62 2.09 -9.73
C LEU A 88 3.77 1.51 -8.33
N ASN A 89 4.83 0.72 -8.09
CA ASN A 89 5.14 0.18 -6.77
C ASN A 89 5.43 1.29 -5.74
N LYS A 90 6.11 2.37 -6.13
CA LYS A 90 6.28 3.52 -5.23
C LYS A 90 4.94 4.14 -4.85
N LYS A 91 4.02 4.31 -5.80
CA LYS A 91 2.67 4.81 -5.52
C LYS A 91 1.89 3.86 -4.61
N ALA A 92 1.95 2.54 -4.88
CA ALA A 92 1.32 1.54 -4.02
C ALA A 92 1.90 1.57 -2.60
N TYR A 93 3.21 1.76 -2.47
CA TYR A 93 3.87 1.88 -1.16
C TYR A 93 3.41 3.12 -0.38
N GLU A 94 3.19 4.25 -1.03
CA GLU A 94 2.62 5.45 -0.40
C GLU A 94 1.23 5.16 0.20
N HIS A 95 0.37 4.44 -0.51
CA HIS A 95 -0.94 4.03 -0.01
C HIS A 95 -0.82 3.04 1.16
N ILE A 96 0.09 2.08 1.08
CA ILE A 96 0.37 1.14 2.17
C ILE A 96 0.86 1.88 3.42
N GLU A 97 1.76 2.86 3.27
CA GLU A 97 2.26 3.66 4.39
C GLU A 97 1.17 4.54 5.00
N GLN A 98 0.30 5.15 4.20
CA GLN A 98 -0.86 5.88 4.69
C GLN A 98 -1.80 4.97 5.48
N TRP A 99 -2.09 3.77 4.96
CA TRP A 99 -2.90 2.78 5.65
C TRP A 99 -2.25 2.30 6.95
N ARG A 100 -0.95 1.99 6.92
CA ARG A 100 -0.20 1.57 8.11
C ARG A 100 -0.26 2.59 9.23
N ASN A 101 -0.12 3.87 8.89
CA ASN A 101 -0.04 4.97 9.85
C ASN A 101 -1.40 5.65 10.11
N ARG A 102 -2.50 5.10 9.58
CA ARG A 102 -3.83 5.67 9.81
C ARG A 102 -4.17 5.71 11.30
N PRO A 103 -4.91 6.71 11.77
CA PRO A 103 -5.48 6.71 13.12
C PRO A 103 -6.40 5.50 13.33
N LEU A 104 -6.38 4.92 14.54
CA LEU A 104 -7.25 3.84 14.94
C LEU A 104 -8.50 4.43 15.60
N GLU A 105 -9.51 4.77 14.79
CA GLU A 105 -10.71 5.50 15.22
C GLU A 105 -11.88 4.58 15.59
N GLY A 106 -11.70 3.26 15.50
CA GLY A 106 -12.73 2.23 15.74
C GLY A 106 -13.19 2.06 17.20
N GLY A 107 -12.96 3.08 18.06
CA GLY A 107 -13.38 3.04 19.46
C GLY A 107 -12.42 2.26 20.35
N LYS A 108 -12.95 1.32 21.15
CA LYS A 108 -12.16 0.43 21.99
C LYS A 108 -11.97 -0.92 21.31
N TYR A 109 -10.82 -1.51 21.55
CA TYR A 109 -10.46 -2.84 21.02
C TYR A 109 -10.21 -3.80 22.20
N PRO A 110 -11.27 -4.44 22.73
CA PRO A 110 -11.13 -5.30 23.90
C PRO A 110 -10.23 -6.52 23.70
N TYR A 111 -10.14 -7.03 22.45
CA TYR A 111 -9.34 -8.21 22.12
C TYR A 111 -8.33 -7.88 21.05
N VAL A 112 -7.05 -8.14 21.31
CA VAL A 112 -5.94 -7.91 20.38
C VAL A 112 -5.16 -9.20 20.20
N TYR A 113 -5.03 -9.66 18.98
CA TYR A 113 -4.21 -10.80 18.58
C TYR A 113 -2.91 -10.28 18.00
N VAL A 114 -1.80 -10.81 18.47
CA VAL A 114 -0.47 -10.43 18.00
C VAL A 114 0.33 -11.65 17.62
N ASP A 115 1.12 -11.53 16.58
CA ASP A 115 1.98 -12.60 16.06
C ASP A 115 3.24 -12.03 15.43
N GLY A 116 4.32 -12.79 15.48
CA GLY A 116 5.59 -12.50 14.83
C GLY A 116 5.88 -13.48 13.71
N ILE A 117 6.00 -12.99 12.47
CA ILE A 117 6.26 -13.80 11.28
C ILE A 117 7.70 -13.56 10.85
N TYR A 118 8.50 -14.63 10.76
CA TYR A 118 9.85 -14.53 10.24
C TYR A 118 9.89 -14.69 8.73
N LEU A 119 10.43 -13.67 8.06
CA LEU A 119 10.68 -13.67 6.63
C LEU A 119 12.18 -13.64 6.36
N LYS A 120 12.61 -14.31 5.28
CA LYS A 120 13.96 -14.18 4.78
C LYS A 120 14.04 -13.05 3.75
N ARG A 121 14.84 -12.04 4.05
CA ARG A 121 15.14 -10.94 3.14
C ARG A 121 16.53 -11.15 2.54
N ASN A 122 16.65 -10.98 1.22
CA ASN A 122 17.93 -10.92 0.53
C ASN A 122 18.27 -9.45 0.27
N TRP A 123 19.35 -8.98 0.83
CA TRP A 123 19.87 -7.64 0.62
C TRP A 123 21.36 -7.72 0.30
N GLY A 124 21.76 -7.24 -0.90
CA GLY A 124 23.16 -7.23 -1.30
C GLY A 124 23.82 -8.60 -1.45
N GLY A 125 23.04 -9.68 -1.57
CA GLY A 125 23.53 -11.06 -1.66
C GLY A 125 23.59 -11.81 -0.32
N GLU A 126 23.29 -11.13 0.79
CA GLU A 126 23.19 -11.75 2.12
C GLU A 126 21.72 -11.97 2.50
N TYR A 127 21.46 -13.09 3.19
CA TYR A 127 20.13 -13.42 3.70
C TYR A 127 20.01 -13.05 5.17
N GLU A 128 19.08 -12.18 5.47
CA GLU A 128 18.71 -11.79 6.83
C GLU A 128 17.33 -12.32 7.17
N ASN A 129 17.14 -12.76 8.42
CA ASN A 129 15.82 -13.02 8.97
C ASN A 129 15.26 -11.72 9.52
N VAL A 130 14.09 -11.34 9.03
CA VAL A 130 13.36 -10.15 9.47
C VAL A 130 12.08 -10.61 10.13
N ALA A 131 11.80 -10.14 11.34
CA ALA A 131 10.53 -10.36 12.00
C ALA A 131 9.52 -9.31 11.50
N ILE A 132 8.33 -9.75 11.11
CA ILE A 132 7.18 -8.89 10.85
C ILE A 132 6.20 -9.08 11.99
N LEU A 133 6.05 -8.05 12.82
CA LEU A 133 5.09 -8.03 13.91
C LEU A 133 3.73 -7.59 13.39
N VAL A 134 2.69 -8.36 13.67
CA VAL A 134 1.33 -8.13 13.19
C VAL A 134 0.38 -8.02 14.38
N ALA A 135 -0.59 -7.12 14.29
CA ALA A 135 -1.68 -7.02 15.25
C ALA A 135 -3.03 -6.97 14.53
N ILE A 136 -3.95 -7.82 14.98
CA ILE A 136 -5.36 -7.87 14.57
C ILE A 136 -6.19 -7.66 15.82
N ALA A 137 -7.23 -6.85 15.78
CA ALA A 137 -8.09 -6.63 16.92
C ALA A 137 -9.56 -6.88 16.59
N VAL A 138 -10.34 -7.05 17.66
CA VAL A 138 -11.81 -7.05 17.59
C VAL A 138 -12.29 -5.81 18.33
N ASN A 139 -13.10 -4.98 17.67
CA ASN A 139 -13.68 -3.80 18.25
C ASN A 139 -14.90 -4.12 19.13
N GLU A 140 -15.50 -3.09 19.77
CA GLU A 140 -16.67 -3.27 20.66
C GLU A 140 -17.90 -3.80 19.90
N ASP A 141 -18.00 -3.59 18.59
CA ASP A 141 -19.09 -4.08 17.73
C ASP A 141 -18.85 -5.52 17.23
N GLY A 142 -17.72 -6.14 17.58
CA GLY A 142 -17.38 -7.52 17.22
C GLY A 142 -16.70 -7.65 15.84
N TYR A 143 -16.39 -6.56 15.16
CA TYR A 143 -15.68 -6.61 13.89
C TYR A 143 -14.16 -6.78 14.07
N ARG A 144 -13.57 -7.59 13.20
CA ARG A 144 -12.12 -7.76 13.13
C ARG A 144 -11.49 -6.69 12.27
N GLU A 145 -10.39 -6.13 12.75
CA GLU A 145 -9.61 -5.14 12.03
C GLU A 145 -8.12 -5.45 12.14
N VAL A 146 -7.38 -5.38 11.02
CA VAL A 146 -5.92 -5.42 11.02
C VAL A 146 -5.43 -4.06 11.49
N LEU A 147 -4.88 -3.99 12.68
CA LEU A 147 -4.38 -2.74 13.27
C LEU A 147 -3.11 -2.26 12.59
N GLY A 148 -2.21 -3.20 12.25
CA GLY A 148 -0.99 -2.88 11.56
C GLY A 148 -0.02 -4.05 11.49
N ALA A 149 1.01 -3.83 10.68
CA ALA A 149 2.18 -4.67 10.57
C ALA A 149 3.42 -3.79 10.56
N ALA A 150 4.47 -4.18 11.27
CA ALA A 150 5.73 -3.45 11.31
C ALA A 150 6.92 -4.42 11.29
N GLU A 151 8.02 -3.96 10.71
CA GLU A 151 9.28 -4.68 10.77
C GLU A 151 9.88 -4.55 12.17
N GLY A 152 10.24 -5.69 12.79
CA GLY A 152 11.05 -5.76 13.99
C GLY A 152 12.40 -6.37 13.65
N MET A 153 13.47 -5.94 14.30
CA MET A 153 14.77 -6.57 14.08
C MET A 153 14.77 -8.04 14.53
N LYS A 154 14.06 -8.33 15.62
CA LYS A 154 13.82 -9.67 16.20
C LYS A 154 12.49 -9.64 16.95
N GLU A 155 12.02 -10.80 17.40
CA GLU A 155 10.93 -10.90 18.38
C GLU A 155 11.43 -10.67 19.82
N ASP A 156 12.21 -9.61 20.01
CA ASP A 156 12.70 -9.22 21.33
C ASP A 156 11.76 -8.20 22.00
N LYS A 157 12.01 -7.95 23.26
CA LYS A 157 11.21 -7.02 24.07
C LYS A 157 11.15 -5.62 23.47
N GLU A 158 12.27 -5.12 22.94
CA GLU A 158 12.35 -3.76 22.44
C GLU A 158 11.52 -3.58 21.16
N SER A 159 11.62 -4.52 20.21
CA SER A 159 10.82 -4.51 19.00
C SER A 159 9.31 -4.58 19.30
N TRP A 160 8.89 -5.44 20.23
CA TRP A 160 7.51 -5.52 20.68
C TRP A 160 7.04 -4.24 21.38
N LYS A 161 7.90 -3.63 22.19
CA LYS A 161 7.60 -2.39 22.89
C LYS A 161 7.39 -1.23 21.93
N GLU A 162 8.29 -1.05 20.96
CA GLU A 162 8.15 -0.06 19.90
C GLU A 162 6.86 -0.27 19.10
N PHE A 163 6.55 -1.51 18.73
CA PHE A 163 5.35 -1.87 18.01
C PHE A 163 4.08 -1.53 18.80
N PHE A 164 4.00 -1.89 20.08
CA PHE A 164 2.86 -1.56 20.95
C PHE A 164 2.73 -0.05 21.19
N GLN A 165 3.83 0.66 21.38
CA GLN A 165 3.82 2.11 21.49
C GLN A 165 3.32 2.79 20.23
N TRP A 166 3.75 2.31 19.06
CA TRP A 166 3.27 2.79 17.78
C TRP A 166 1.76 2.58 17.62
N LEU A 167 1.23 1.41 17.96
CA LEU A 167 -0.22 1.15 17.94
C LEU A 167 -0.97 2.06 18.92
N ARG A 168 -0.46 2.24 20.14
CA ARG A 168 -1.03 3.14 21.15
C ARG A 168 -1.07 4.59 20.68
N ASN A 169 0.00 5.06 20.08
CA ASN A 169 0.10 6.43 19.54
C ASN A 169 -0.88 6.68 18.40
N ARG A 170 -1.26 5.64 17.66
CA ARG A 170 -2.28 5.69 16.62
C ARG A 170 -3.72 5.59 17.14
N GLY A 171 -3.91 5.41 18.43
CA GLY A 171 -5.22 5.41 19.08
C GLY A 171 -5.69 4.05 19.63
N LEU A 172 -4.86 3.02 19.64
CA LEU A 172 -5.21 1.73 20.24
C LEU A 172 -5.45 1.88 21.76
N LYS A 173 -6.67 1.56 22.19
CA LYS A 173 -7.12 1.72 23.59
C LYS A 173 -8.19 0.69 23.97
N GLY A 174 -8.40 0.53 25.28
CA GLY A 174 -9.48 -0.31 25.82
C GLY A 174 -9.21 -1.81 25.75
N ILE A 175 -7.93 -2.20 25.65
CA ILE A 175 -7.53 -3.61 25.56
C ILE A 175 -7.82 -4.30 26.89
N LYS A 176 -8.56 -5.41 26.85
CA LYS A 176 -8.82 -6.30 27.98
C LYS A 176 -7.98 -7.57 27.90
N LEU A 177 -7.74 -8.08 26.70
CA LEU A 177 -7.04 -9.33 26.46
C LEU A 177 -6.12 -9.21 25.24
N ILE A 178 -4.86 -9.58 25.44
CA ILE A 178 -3.88 -9.79 24.36
C ILE A 178 -3.71 -11.30 24.17
N VAL A 179 -3.84 -11.78 22.95
CA VAL A 179 -3.66 -13.18 22.57
C VAL A 179 -2.46 -13.28 21.65
N GLY A 180 -1.49 -14.14 21.96
CA GLY A 180 -0.30 -14.33 21.14
C GLY A 180 0.51 -15.54 21.58
N ASP A 181 1.60 -15.81 20.87
CA ASP A 181 2.53 -16.86 21.22
C ASP A 181 3.27 -16.55 22.55
N LYS A 182 3.76 -17.61 23.21
CA LYS A 182 4.53 -17.45 24.45
C LYS A 182 5.94 -16.92 24.16
N CYS A 183 6.03 -15.66 23.75
CA CYS A 183 7.28 -14.92 23.63
C CYS A 183 7.48 -14.04 24.87
N LEU A 184 8.56 -14.26 25.64
CA LEU A 184 8.82 -13.50 26.86
C LEU A 184 8.96 -12.00 26.59
N GLY A 185 9.65 -11.62 25.50
CA GLY A 185 9.81 -10.22 25.12
C GLY A 185 8.47 -9.52 24.85
N MET A 186 7.55 -10.21 24.16
CA MET A 186 6.19 -9.70 23.91
C MET A 186 5.40 -9.52 25.22
N LEU A 187 5.47 -10.49 26.12
CA LEU A 187 4.76 -10.42 27.41
C LEU A 187 5.24 -9.24 28.27
N GLU A 188 6.56 -9.06 28.37
CA GLU A 188 7.15 -7.94 29.11
C GLU A 188 6.75 -6.58 28.49
N ALA A 189 6.83 -6.46 27.15
CA ALA A 189 6.46 -5.27 26.44
C ALA A 189 4.96 -4.94 26.58
N ALA A 190 4.09 -5.95 26.52
CA ALA A 190 2.65 -5.80 26.74
C ALA A 190 2.34 -5.30 28.15
N GLY A 191 3.01 -5.86 29.17
CA GLY A 191 2.88 -5.41 30.57
C GLY A 191 3.34 -3.97 30.78
N GLU A 192 4.36 -3.50 30.07
CA GLU A 192 4.82 -2.11 30.15
C GLU A 192 3.91 -1.12 29.43
N VAL A 193 3.42 -1.47 28.23
CA VAL A 193 2.66 -0.55 27.38
C VAL A 193 1.15 -0.59 27.71
N PHE A 194 0.63 -1.77 28.07
CA PHE A 194 -0.78 -2.02 28.36
C PHE A 194 -0.96 -2.75 29.69
N PRO A 195 -0.59 -2.15 30.84
CA PRO A 195 -0.54 -2.83 32.15
C PRO A 195 -1.90 -3.35 32.64
N GLU A 196 -3.01 -2.81 32.11
CA GLU A 196 -4.36 -3.25 32.49
C GLU A 196 -4.85 -4.46 31.67
N SER A 197 -4.13 -4.84 30.60
CA SER A 197 -4.51 -5.96 29.75
C SER A 197 -4.11 -7.29 30.38
N ARG A 198 -4.94 -8.32 30.15
CA ARG A 198 -4.59 -9.71 30.45
C ARG A 198 -3.96 -10.34 29.23
N TYR A 199 -3.20 -11.39 29.45
CA TYR A 199 -2.61 -12.18 28.39
C TYR A 199 -3.22 -13.58 28.33
N GLN A 200 -3.41 -14.09 27.12
CA GLN A 200 -3.76 -15.49 26.85
C GLN A 200 -2.83 -16.04 25.77
N ARG A 201 -2.27 -17.20 26.03
CA ARG A 201 -1.49 -17.92 25.02
C ARG A 201 -2.40 -18.38 23.88
N CYS A 202 -1.94 -18.14 22.65
CA CYS A 202 -2.50 -18.75 21.45
C CYS A 202 -2.17 -20.26 21.45
N VAL A 203 -3.16 -21.11 21.15
CA VAL A 203 -3.03 -22.60 21.15
C VAL A 203 -3.16 -23.09 19.72
#